data_9c651ee3cd7d94987617c2baf2aa4b23
#
_entry.id   9c651ee3cd7d94987617c2baf2aa4b23
#
_cell.length_a   1.000
_cell.length_b   1.000
_cell.length_c   1.000
_cell.angle_alpha   90.00
_cell.angle_beta   90.00
_cell.angle_gamma   90.00
#
_symmetry.space_group_name_H-M   'P 1'
#
loop_
_entity.id
_entity.type
_entity.pdbx_description
1 polymer ?
#
loop_
_entity_poly.entity_id
_entity_poly.type
_entity_poly.pdbx_seq_one_letter_code
_entity_poly.pdbx_strand_id
1 'polypeptide(L)'
;TRYVMMFYYPQDTTLDMGPTCVVPQSQYLPRREVEQTRAEFDRLSRAGLNKIRDQLLAKTMTPQESEKAVKAVYKETAEKHPELAKKNKTLEKLWKDKRVPLVGPAGTLVFVHFDIVHARYSSNELGLPRHMVKFLFTRNNDPVKPSWNHADPDWKQEETSVSSEIMKPVWLDLWNWHLGNKQSNENTITSVKSLCDRLKDSNDELAVSAAYELAKSDEGVELLIEIFNSDDTNLRSIAAYGLRAAGQRSLDYLAPLIDKEDPQKVARVIDVLGDIGPPADSLLEPVIKAASSQSVVVRRYAVEAVGLIAQQQVKCSRALIEQLENALKDEDAIVRRNGAFSIAQLGDKVCSELVVDGLIENLQDWHHHVRGWSIEALQRLENERALKAAIKYLNHTRWDAYPKSGDRTVTDQVMRLEDPVR
;
A
#
# COMPACT_ATOMS: atom_id res chain seq x y z
N THR A 1 -1.11 -10.66 4.63
CA THR A 1 -1.34 -9.32 4.11
C THR A 1 -2.48 -8.59 4.84
N ARG A 2 -2.34 -7.29 5.04
CA ARG A 2 -3.35 -6.43 5.69
C ARG A 2 -4.45 -5.98 4.74
N TYR A 3 -4.20 -6.02 3.43
CA TYR A 3 -5.12 -5.54 2.40
C TYR A 3 -5.36 -6.61 1.35
N VAL A 4 -6.65 -6.85 1.06
CA VAL A 4 -7.09 -7.82 0.05
C VAL A 4 -8.17 -7.19 -0.82
N MET A 5 -8.04 -7.32 -2.12
CA MET A 5 -9.13 -7.03 -3.06
C MET A 5 -9.86 -8.32 -3.41
N MET A 6 -11.17 -8.21 -3.55
CA MET A 6 -12.03 -9.25 -4.10
C MET A 6 -12.76 -8.71 -5.31
N PHE A 7 -12.68 -9.42 -6.41
CA PHE A 7 -13.51 -9.19 -7.59
C PHE A 7 -14.64 -10.19 -7.60
N TYR A 8 -15.86 -9.73 -7.68
CA TYR A 8 -17.07 -10.54 -7.82
C TYR A 8 -17.67 -10.34 -9.19
N TYR A 9 -17.94 -11.43 -9.87
CA TYR A 9 -18.60 -11.44 -11.18
C TYR A 9 -20.07 -11.85 -11.04
N PRO A 10 -21.03 -10.91 -11.14
CA PRO A 10 -22.46 -11.21 -11.08
C PRO A 10 -22.98 -11.89 -12.36
N GLN A 11 -22.14 -11.98 -13.39
CA GLN A 11 -22.44 -12.59 -14.69
C GLN A 11 -21.25 -13.40 -15.19
N ASP A 12 -21.51 -14.30 -16.14
CA ASP A 12 -20.44 -14.98 -16.86
C ASP A 12 -19.48 -13.94 -17.47
N THR A 13 -18.20 -14.15 -17.27
CA THR A 13 -17.17 -13.25 -17.78
C THR A 13 -16.19 -14.06 -18.64
N THR A 14 -16.25 -13.83 -19.94
CA THR A 14 -15.46 -14.52 -20.96
C THR A 14 -14.30 -13.64 -21.44
N LEU A 15 -13.38 -14.21 -22.20
CA LEU A 15 -12.18 -13.52 -22.65
C LEU A 15 -12.51 -12.34 -23.59
N ASP A 16 -13.50 -12.50 -24.44
CA ASP A 16 -13.99 -11.53 -25.43
C ASP A 16 -14.80 -10.37 -24.82
N MET A 17 -15.19 -10.49 -23.54
CA MET A 17 -15.76 -9.37 -22.77
C MET A 17 -14.72 -8.39 -22.23
N GLY A 18 -13.43 -8.58 -22.50
CA GLY A 18 -12.36 -7.74 -21.97
C GLY A 18 -12.23 -7.82 -20.45
N PRO A 19 -12.01 -9.01 -19.87
CA PRO A 19 -11.98 -9.21 -18.43
C PRO A 19 -10.88 -8.40 -17.75
N THR A 20 -10.95 -8.31 -16.42
CA THR A 20 -9.82 -7.88 -15.63
C THR A 20 -8.70 -8.91 -15.74
N CYS A 21 -7.46 -8.47 -15.76
CA CYS A 21 -6.30 -9.34 -15.65
C CYS A 21 -5.44 -8.92 -14.46
N VAL A 22 -4.65 -9.85 -13.99
CA VAL A 22 -3.62 -9.63 -12.97
C VAL A 22 -2.26 -10.08 -13.51
N VAL A 23 -1.19 -9.51 -12.96
CA VAL A 23 0.17 -10.01 -13.16
C VAL A 23 0.56 -10.74 -11.88
N PRO A 24 0.64 -12.08 -11.88
CA PRO A 24 1.00 -12.84 -10.68
C PRO A 24 2.33 -12.36 -10.09
N GLN A 25 2.43 -12.33 -8.76
CA GLN A 25 3.61 -11.93 -7.98
C GLN A 25 4.05 -10.46 -8.15
N SER A 26 3.32 -9.67 -8.90
CA SER A 26 3.67 -8.27 -9.18
C SER A 26 3.61 -7.33 -7.96
N GLN A 27 3.04 -7.75 -6.85
CA GLN A 27 3.09 -7.02 -5.58
C GLN A 27 4.53 -6.79 -5.07
N TYR A 28 5.51 -7.56 -5.55
CA TYR A 28 6.93 -7.40 -5.24
C TYR A 28 7.71 -6.68 -6.37
N LEU A 29 7.21 -6.77 -7.61
CA LEU A 29 7.87 -6.22 -8.80
C LEU A 29 7.79 -4.68 -8.95
N PRO A 30 6.68 -4.01 -8.59
CA PRO A 30 6.49 -2.59 -8.86
C PRO A 30 7.54 -1.68 -8.25
N ARG A 31 8.26 -2.14 -7.27
CA ARG A 31 9.26 -1.36 -6.54
C ARG A 31 10.61 -1.25 -7.24
N ARG A 32 10.69 -1.79 -8.47
CA ARG A 32 11.88 -1.72 -9.29
C ARG A 32 11.73 -0.76 -10.47
N GLU A 33 12.40 -1.10 -11.54
CA GLU A 33 12.58 -0.27 -12.73
C GLU A 33 11.26 0.21 -13.35
N VAL A 34 10.19 -0.60 -13.28
CA VAL A 34 8.88 -0.26 -13.85
C VAL A 34 8.26 0.93 -13.14
N GLU A 35 8.19 0.85 -11.81
CA GLU A 35 7.58 1.90 -10.99
C GLU A 35 8.39 3.18 -11.04
N GLN A 36 9.71 3.08 -10.97
CA GLN A 36 10.61 4.22 -11.10
C GLN A 36 10.49 4.90 -12.47
N THR A 37 10.46 4.11 -13.53
CA THR A 37 10.31 4.65 -14.91
C THR A 37 8.98 5.34 -15.08
N ARG A 38 7.91 4.75 -14.56
CA ARG A 38 6.56 5.34 -14.59
C ARG A 38 6.46 6.56 -13.69
N ALA A 39 6.96 6.51 -12.47
CA ALA A 39 6.97 7.65 -11.55
C ALA A 39 7.74 8.84 -12.12
N GLU A 40 8.87 8.61 -12.79
CA GLU A 40 9.62 9.66 -13.46
C GLU A 40 8.84 10.26 -14.64
N PHE A 41 8.20 9.41 -15.47
CA PHE A 41 7.36 9.86 -16.56
C PHE A 41 6.15 10.69 -16.04
N ASP A 42 5.51 10.25 -14.98
CA ASP A 42 4.42 10.96 -14.31
C ASP A 42 4.92 12.28 -13.68
N ARG A 43 6.11 12.29 -13.06
CA ARG A 43 6.75 13.49 -12.52
C ARG A 43 6.96 14.56 -13.60
N LEU A 44 7.44 14.16 -14.76
CA LEU A 44 7.65 15.07 -15.91
C LEU A 44 6.34 15.60 -16.48
N SER A 45 5.26 14.82 -16.39
CA SER A 45 3.91 15.21 -16.83
C SER A 45 3.16 16.09 -15.81
N ARG A 46 3.66 16.20 -14.58
CA ARG A 46 2.93 16.79 -13.43
C ARG A 46 2.39 18.19 -13.67
N ALA A 47 3.18 19.07 -14.27
CA ALA A 47 2.75 20.47 -14.50
C ALA A 47 1.51 20.55 -15.40
N GLY A 48 1.46 19.75 -16.46
CA GLY A 48 0.31 19.66 -17.35
C GLY A 48 -0.92 19.03 -16.68
N LEU A 49 -0.71 17.98 -15.90
CA LEU A 49 -1.78 17.30 -15.17
C LEU A 49 -2.38 18.19 -14.07
N ASN A 50 -1.56 18.94 -13.33
CA ASN A 50 -2.04 19.90 -12.33
C ASN A 50 -2.92 20.97 -12.96
N LYS A 51 -2.54 21.51 -14.13
CA LYS A 51 -3.36 22.47 -14.86
C LYS A 51 -4.74 21.91 -15.23
N ILE A 52 -4.80 20.66 -15.66
CA ILE A 52 -6.06 19.96 -15.99
C ILE A 52 -6.91 19.80 -14.72
N ARG A 53 -6.30 19.38 -13.61
CA ARG A 53 -6.98 19.30 -12.30
C ARG A 53 -7.61 20.63 -11.91
N ASP A 54 -6.84 21.72 -11.98
CA ASP A 54 -7.31 23.05 -11.58
C ASP A 54 -8.48 23.52 -12.44
N GLN A 55 -8.46 23.19 -13.74
CA GLN A 55 -9.58 23.48 -14.64
C GLN A 55 -10.83 22.65 -14.34
N LEU A 56 -10.66 21.37 -13.95
CA LEU A 56 -11.77 20.51 -13.51
C LEU A 56 -12.39 21.02 -12.21
N LEU A 57 -11.56 21.38 -11.22
CA LEU A 57 -12.02 21.94 -9.95
C LEU A 57 -12.75 23.28 -10.14
N ALA A 58 -12.25 24.12 -11.04
CA ALA A 58 -12.91 25.37 -11.44
C ALA A 58 -14.15 25.18 -12.34
N LYS A 59 -14.49 23.93 -12.72
CA LYS A 59 -15.57 23.58 -13.65
C LYS A 59 -15.47 24.27 -15.02
N THR A 60 -14.25 24.61 -15.43
CA THR A 60 -13.96 25.23 -16.74
C THR A 60 -13.61 24.19 -17.80
N MET A 61 -13.57 22.90 -17.46
CA MET A 61 -13.30 21.77 -18.33
C MET A 61 -14.28 20.64 -18.00
N THR A 62 -14.76 19.95 -19.02
CA THR A 62 -15.60 18.75 -18.86
C THR A 62 -14.73 17.50 -18.66
N PRO A 63 -15.28 16.41 -18.09
CA PRO A 63 -14.57 15.13 -17.98
C PRO A 63 -14.07 14.56 -19.34
N GLN A 64 -14.85 14.72 -20.41
CA GLN A 64 -14.44 14.27 -21.75
C GLN A 64 -13.31 15.07 -22.34
N GLU A 65 -13.29 16.39 -22.12
CA GLU A 65 -12.18 17.26 -22.51
C GLU A 65 -10.94 16.95 -21.68
N SER A 66 -11.09 16.65 -20.40
CA SER A 66 -9.97 16.29 -19.53
C SER A 66 -9.28 15.00 -19.98
N GLU A 67 -10.02 13.99 -20.44
CA GLU A 67 -9.43 12.76 -20.95
C GLU A 67 -8.57 13.00 -22.19
N LYS A 68 -9.01 13.86 -23.10
CA LYS A 68 -8.22 14.27 -24.26
C LYS A 68 -6.98 15.06 -23.85
N ALA A 69 -7.14 15.99 -22.89
CA ALA A 69 -6.06 16.82 -22.39
C ALA A 69 -4.98 15.98 -21.68
N VAL A 70 -5.35 14.98 -20.87
CA VAL A 70 -4.42 14.04 -20.23
C VAL A 70 -3.62 13.27 -21.27
N LYS A 71 -4.29 12.74 -22.31
CA LYS A 71 -3.59 12.06 -23.43
C LYS A 71 -2.61 12.98 -24.14
N ALA A 72 -2.96 14.26 -24.32
CA ALA A 72 -2.09 15.24 -24.95
C ALA A 72 -0.85 15.54 -24.08
N VAL A 73 -1.01 15.68 -22.75
CA VAL A 73 0.12 15.88 -21.82
C VAL A 73 1.08 14.71 -21.86
N TYR A 74 0.58 13.47 -21.80
CA TYR A 74 1.46 12.30 -21.87
C TYR A 74 2.15 12.17 -23.24
N LYS A 75 1.47 12.52 -24.33
CA LYS A 75 2.07 12.55 -25.66
C LYS A 75 3.20 13.59 -25.75
N GLU A 76 2.96 14.79 -25.27
CA GLU A 76 3.97 15.86 -25.21
C GLU A 76 5.19 15.46 -24.35
N THR A 77 4.95 14.84 -23.22
CA THR A 77 6.03 14.31 -22.35
C THR A 77 6.83 13.23 -23.06
N ALA A 78 6.19 12.33 -23.80
CA ALA A 78 6.85 11.29 -24.56
C ALA A 78 7.70 11.86 -25.71
N GLU A 79 7.24 12.91 -26.37
CA GLU A 79 7.98 13.61 -27.42
C GLU A 79 9.23 14.33 -26.87
N LYS A 80 9.13 14.91 -25.67
CA LYS A 80 10.25 15.58 -24.98
C LYS A 80 11.26 14.61 -24.38
N HIS A 81 10.83 13.39 -24.00
CA HIS A 81 11.64 12.38 -23.33
C HIS A 81 11.52 11.01 -24.03
N PRO A 82 11.97 10.88 -25.29
CA PRO A 82 11.70 9.69 -26.12
C PRO A 82 12.32 8.41 -25.55
N GLU A 83 13.50 8.48 -24.94
CA GLU A 83 14.16 7.29 -24.36
C GLU A 83 13.39 6.77 -23.15
N LEU A 84 12.93 7.66 -22.27
CA LEU A 84 12.09 7.29 -21.12
C LEU A 84 10.75 6.69 -21.57
N ALA A 85 10.12 7.29 -22.57
CA ALA A 85 8.87 6.79 -23.15
C ALA A 85 9.05 5.40 -23.79
N LYS A 86 10.15 5.17 -24.50
CA LYS A 86 10.53 3.88 -25.08
C LYS A 86 10.73 2.84 -23.98
N LYS A 87 11.47 3.19 -22.93
CA LYS A 87 11.70 2.32 -21.77
C LYS A 87 10.38 1.94 -21.08
N ASN A 88 9.52 2.91 -20.80
CA ASN A 88 8.20 2.68 -20.20
C ASN A 88 7.35 1.72 -21.06
N LYS A 89 7.32 1.94 -22.37
CA LYS A 89 6.59 1.07 -23.30
C LYS A 89 7.15 -0.36 -23.34
N THR A 90 8.45 -0.54 -23.22
CA THR A 90 9.09 -1.86 -23.17
C THR A 90 8.69 -2.61 -21.90
N LEU A 91 8.72 -1.95 -20.76
CA LEU A 91 8.31 -2.51 -19.48
C LEU A 91 6.82 -2.87 -19.44
N GLU A 92 5.97 -2.01 -20.02
CA GLU A 92 4.53 -2.33 -20.18
C GLU A 92 4.32 -3.59 -21.04
N LYS A 93 5.14 -3.78 -22.07
CA LYS A 93 5.09 -4.99 -22.92
C LYS A 93 5.45 -6.25 -22.13
N LEU A 94 6.52 -6.21 -21.32
CA LEU A 94 6.92 -7.34 -20.47
C LEU A 94 5.80 -7.75 -19.52
N TRP A 95 5.06 -6.80 -18.97
CA TRP A 95 3.91 -7.11 -18.13
C TRP A 95 2.74 -7.70 -18.91
N LYS A 96 2.52 -7.23 -20.15
CA LYS A 96 1.46 -7.78 -20.98
C LYS A 96 1.60 -9.28 -21.21
N ASP A 97 2.83 -9.77 -21.35
CA ASP A 97 3.10 -11.19 -21.61
C ASP A 97 2.89 -12.09 -20.35
N LYS A 98 2.90 -11.48 -19.16
CA LYS A 98 2.68 -12.17 -17.87
C LYS A 98 1.24 -12.08 -17.35
N ARG A 99 0.33 -11.41 -18.08
CA ARG A 99 -1.05 -11.19 -17.60
C ARG A 99 -1.88 -12.47 -17.64
N VAL A 100 -2.57 -12.73 -16.54
CA VAL A 100 -3.57 -13.78 -16.41
C VAL A 100 -4.96 -13.15 -16.45
N PRO A 101 -5.80 -13.44 -17.46
CA PRO A 101 -7.17 -12.95 -17.49
C PRO A 101 -8.00 -13.65 -16.43
N LEU A 102 -8.80 -12.89 -15.71
CA LEU A 102 -9.72 -13.41 -14.72
C LEU A 102 -11.07 -13.66 -15.39
N VAL A 103 -11.30 -14.89 -15.80
CA VAL A 103 -12.56 -15.35 -16.45
C VAL A 103 -13.26 -16.37 -15.56
N GLY A 104 -14.55 -16.50 -15.69
CA GLY A 104 -15.33 -17.46 -14.93
C GLY A 104 -16.83 -17.28 -15.06
N PRO A 105 -17.63 -18.25 -14.58
CA PRO A 105 -19.07 -18.17 -14.56
C PRO A 105 -19.58 -17.12 -13.57
N ALA A 106 -20.86 -16.75 -13.69
CA ALA A 106 -21.56 -15.94 -12.70
C ALA A 106 -21.36 -16.52 -11.28
N GLY A 107 -21.13 -15.65 -10.31
CA GLY A 107 -20.82 -16.06 -8.94
C GLY A 107 -19.33 -16.23 -8.64
N THR A 108 -18.45 -16.12 -9.64
CA THR A 108 -17.00 -16.21 -9.43
C THR A 108 -16.50 -15.11 -8.49
N LEU A 109 -15.69 -15.51 -7.50
CA LEU A 109 -14.97 -14.64 -6.58
C LEU A 109 -13.47 -14.84 -6.79
N VAL A 110 -12.75 -13.74 -6.98
CA VAL A 110 -11.28 -13.75 -7.10
C VAL A 110 -10.68 -12.87 -6.02
N PHE A 111 -9.89 -13.48 -5.15
CA PHE A 111 -9.15 -12.76 -4.10
C PHE A 111 -7.72 -12.50 -4.57
N VAL A 112 -7.27 -11.26 -4.44
CA VAL A 112 -5.94 -10.84 -4.85
C VAL A 112 -5.32 -9.91 -3.81
N HIS A 113 -3.99 -9.87 -3.78
CA HIS A 113 -3.27 -8.86 -3.00
C HIS A 113 -3.65 -7.46 -3.49
N PHE A 114 -3.76 -6.49 -2.58
CA PHE A 114 -4.16 -5.12 -2.94
C PHE A 114 -3.21 -4.48 -3.97
N ASP A 115 -1.90 -4.67 -3.81
CA ASP A 115 -0.87 -4.08 -4.66
C ASP A 115 -0.60 -4.88 -5.94
N ILE A 116 -1.37 -5.93 -6.22
CA ILE A 116 -1.17 -6.70 -7.46
C ILE A 116 -1.45 -5.81 -8.67
N VAL A 117 -0.57 -5.84 -9.63
CA VAL A 117 -0.78 -5.14 -10.91
C VAL A 117 -1.98 -5.75 -11.61
N HIS A 118 -2.96 -4.92 -11.88
CA HIS A 118 -4.19 -5.33 -12.54
C HIS A 118 -4.67 -4.28 -13.55
N ALA A 119 -5.28 -4.73 -14.62
CA ALA A 119 -5.79 -3.87 -15.68
C ALA A 119 -6.91 -4.59 -16.45
N ARG A 120 -7.42 -3.94 -17.49
CA ARG A 120 -8.22 -4.61 -18.50
C ARG A 120 -7.31 -5.47 -19.40
N TYR A 121 -7.70 -6.72 -19.65
CA TYR A 121 -6.93 -7.66 -20.46
C TYR A 121 -6.94 -7.29 -21.95
N SER A 122 -8.15 -7.13 -22.50
CA SER A 122 -8.40 -6.84 -23.91
C SER A 122 -9.57 -5.86 -24.06
N SER A 123 -9.87 -5.45 -25.27
CA SER A 123 -11.11 -4.73 -25.58
C SER A 123 -12.31 -5.67 -25.37
N ASN A 124 -13.48 -5.10 -25.07
CA ASN A 124 -14.73 -5.83 -25.05
C ASN A 124 -15.24 -5.93 -26.50
N GLU A 125 -15.08 -7.10 -27.10
CA GLU A 125 -15.41 -7.35 -28.50
C GLU A 125 -16.90 -7.61 -28.68
N LEU A 126 -17.59 -8.09 -27.62
CA LEU A 126 -19.01 -8.36 -27.65
C LEU A 126 -19.86 -7.08 -27.59
N GLY A 127 -19.30 -5.97 -27.14
CA GLY A 127 -20.03 -4.71 -26.91
C GLY A 127 -21.12 -4.80 -25.84
N LEU A 128 -21.18 -5.91 -25.10
CA LEU A 128 -22.13 -6.13 -24.00
C LEU A 128 -21.63 -5.52 -22.69
N PRO A 129 -22.49 -5.00 -21.83
CA PRO A 129 -22.09 -4.54 -20.51
C PRO A 129 -21.41 -5.66 -19.73
N ARG A 130 -20.23 -5.38 -19.19
CA ARG A 130 -19.52 -6.27 -18.26
C ARG A 130 -19.55 -5.65 -16.87
N HIS A 131 -20.22 -6.34 -15.95
CA HIS A 131 -20.31 -5.92 -14.57
C HIS A 131 -19.29 -6.66 -13.72
N MET A 132 -18.65 -5.95 -12.82
CA MET A 132 -17.75 -6.48 -11.79
C MET A 132 -17.89 -5.61 -10.55
N VAL A 133 -18.13 -6.24 -9.42
CA VAL A 133 -18.11 -5.55 -8.12
C VAL A 133 -16.76 -5.77 -7.46
N LYS A 134 -16.13 -4.70 -7.06
CA LYS A 134 -14.82 -4.71 -6.40
C LYS A 134 -15.00 -4.39 -4.93
N PHE A 135 -14.51 -5.26 -4.07
CA PHE A 135 -14.47 -5.05 -2.63
C PHE A 135 -13.02 -4.90 -2.18
N LEU A 136 -12.80 -4.02 -1.23
CA LEU A 136 -11.53 -3.86 -0.53
C LEU A 136 -11.74 -4.29 0.91
N PHE A 137 -10.94 -5.25 1.36
CA PHE A 137 -10.91 -5.68 2.74
C PHE A 137 -9.62 -5.21 3.40
N THR A 138 -9.75 -4.54 4.52
CA THR A 138 -8.64 -4.13 5.36
C THR A 138 -8.73 -4.90 6.67
N ARG A 139 -7.63 -5.51 7.07
CA ARG A 139 -7.55 -6.18 8.36
C ARG A 139 -7.45 -5.13 9.47
N ASN A 140 -8.29 -5.28 10.49
CA ASN A 140 -8.36 -4.33 11.62
C ASN A 140 -7.18 -4.47 12.58
N ASN A 141 -6.74 -5.71 12.81
CA ASN A 141 -5.62 -6.01 13.71
C ASN A 141 -4.75 -7.08 13.07
N ASP A 142 -3.45 -7.05 13.34
CA ASP A 142 -2.56 -8.13 12.97
C ASP A 142 -2.98 -9.42 13.70
N PRO A 143 -2.86 -10.59 13.07
CA PRO A 143 -3.28 -11.83 13.68
C PRO A 143 -2.41 -12.18 14.90
N VAL A 144 -3.04 -12.56 16.00
CA VAL A 144 -2.39 -13.11 17.19
C VAL A 144 -2.59 -14.62 17.32
N LYS A 145 -3.52 -15.15 16.50
CA LYS A 145 -3.84 -16.56 16.33
C LYS A 145 -4.59 -16.72 15.00
N PRO A 146 -4.72 -17.94 14.48
CA PRO A 146 -5.57 -18.21 13.32
C PRO A 146 -7.01 -17.73 13.57
N SER A 147 -7.58 -17.02 12.59
CA SER A 147 -8.98 -16.57 12.63
C SER A 147 -9.94 -17.54 11.92
N TRP A 148 -9.44 -18.67 11.47
CA TRP A 148 -10.19 -19.73 10.79
C TRP A 148 -10.03 -21.06 11.50
N ASN A 149 -10.98 -21.95 11.31
CA ASN A 149 -10.87 -23.34 11.75
C ASN A 149 -10.08 -24.12 10.66
N HIS A 150 -8.86 -24.54 10.98
CA HIS A 150 -7.99 -25.29 10.08
C HIS A 150 -7.48 -26.55 10.78
N ALA A 151 -7.32 -27.62 10.00
CA ALA A 151 -6.91 -28.92 10.51
C ALA A 151 -5.38 -29.07 10.64
N ASP A 152 -4.62 -28.28 9.90
CA ASP A 152 -3.17 -28.38 9.79
C ASP A 152 -2.50 -27.00 9.87
N PRO A 153 -1.68 -26.74 10.89
CA PRO A 153 -0.94 -25.50 11.00
C PRO A 153 0.27 -25.44 10.06
N ASP A 154 0.70 -26.57 9.51
CA ASP A 154 1.89 -26.62 8.66
C ASP A 154 1.57 -26.12 7.27
N TRP A 155 2.50 -25.34 6.71
CA TRP A 155 2.40 -24.91 5.32
C TRP A 155 2.53 -26.09 4.37
N LYS A 156 1.53 -26.26 3.52
CA LYS A 156 1.57 -27.21 2.40
C LYS A 156 1.47 -26.40 1.11
N GLN A 157 2.51 -26.51 0.30
CA GLN A 157 2.49 -25.88 -1.02
C GLN A 157 1.64 -26.74 -1.95
N GLU A 158 0.59 -26.14 -2.51
CA GLU A 158 -0.14 -26.78 -3.59
C GLU A 158 0.68 -26.74 -4.87
N GLU A 159 0.72 -27.85 -5.59
CA GLU A 159 1.31 -27.93 -6.93
C GLU A 159 0.42 -27.16 -7.91
N THR A 160 0.65 -25.88 -8.03
CA THR A 160 0.02 -25.03 -9.05
C THR A 160 1.06 -24.58 -10.06
N SER A 161 0.65 -24.35 -11.29
CA SER A 161 1.52 -23.83 -12.36
C SER A 161 2.09 -22.43 -12.08
N VAL A 162 1.65 -21.77 -11.02
CA VAL A 162 2.03 -20.40 -10.64
C VAL A 162 2.88 -20.36 -9.37
N SER A 163 2.95 -21.45 -8.59
CA SER A 163 3.75 -21.47 -7.37
C SER A 163 5.22 -21.77 -7.71
N SER A 164 6.11 -20.89 -7.26
CA SER A 164 7.55 -21.06 -7.39
C SER A 164 8.14 -21.55 -6.07
N GLU A 165 8.87 -22.66 -6.08
CA GLU A 165 9.64 -23.13 -4.92
C GLU A 165 10.63 -22.06 -4.42
N ILE A 166 11.09 -21.19 -5.31
CA ILE A 166 11.96 -20.07 -4.97
C ILE A 166 11.30 -19.13 -3.94
N MET A 167 9.98 -18.93 -4.03
CA MET A 167 9.23 -18.02 -3.14
C MET A 167 8.78 -18.69 -1.83
N LYS A 168 9.12 -19.94 -1.59
CA LYS A 168 8.76 -20.66 -0.36
C LYS A 168 9.12 -19.90 0.94
N PRO A 169 10.29 -19.25 1.08
CA PRO A 169 10.60 -18.47 2.28
C PRO A 169 9.60 -17.34 2.54
N VAL A 170 9.11 -16.69 1.47
CA VAL A 170 8.11 -15.61 1.55
C VAL A 170 6.74 -16.14 1.95
N TRP A 171 6.34 -17.30 1.35
CA TRP A 171 5.05 -17.93 1.68
C TRP A 171 5.00 -18.45 3.12
N LEU A 172 6.09 -19.02 3.61
CA LEU A 172 6.22 -19.49 4.99
C LEU A 172 6.14 -18.32 5.99
N ASP A 173 6.82 -17.21 5.71
CA ASP A 173 6.73 -16.00 6.57
C ASP A 173 5.28 -15.49 6.63
N LEU A 174 4.63 -15.37 5.47
CA LEU A 174 3.25 -14.93 5.40
C LEU A 174 2.27 -15.88 6.14
N TRP A 175 2.47 -17.19 5.98
CA TRP A 175 1.69 -18.22 6.66
C TRP A 175 1.85 -18.11 8.19
N ASN A 176 3.09 -18.05 8.66
CA ASN A 176 3.40 -17.91 10.09
C ASN A 176 2.82 -16.63 10.67
N TRP A 177 2.85 -15.51 9.91
CA TRP A 177 2.19 -14.28 10.32
C TRP A 177 0.68 -14.47 10.48
N HIS A 178 0.00 -15.19 9.58
CA HIS A 178 -1.42 -15.49 9.71
C HIS A 178 -1.75 -16.40 10.90
N LEU A 179 -0.83 -17.24 11.33
CA LEU A 179 -0.95 -18.07 12.53
C LEU A 179 -0.72 -17.27 13.82
N GLY A 180 -0.29 -16.01 13.74
CA GLY A 180 0.15 -15.22 14.89
C GLY A 180 1.57 -15.56 15.36
N ASN A 181 2.28 -16.43 14.65
CA ASN A 181 3.68 -16.79 14.91
C ASN A 181 4.59 -15.77 14.22
N LYS A 182 5.33 -15.02 15.00
CA LYS A 182 6.14 -13.91 14.49
C LYS A 182 7.57 -14.27 14.13
N GLN A 183 7.97 -15.53 14.31
CA GLN A 183 9.32 -16.01 13.97
C GLN A 183 9.27 -17.42 13.38
N SER A 184 9.90 -17.62 12.21
CA SER A 184 10.21 -18.96 11.74
C SER A 184 11.50 -19.44 12.43
N ASN A 185 11.42 -20.58 13.11
CA ASN A 185 12.58 -21.20 13.78
C ASN A 185 13.41 -22.07 12.82
N GLU A 186 13.20 -22.01 11.52
CA GLU A 186 13.97 -22.78 10.57
C GLU A 186 15.38 -22.19 10.43
N ASN A 187 16.37 -22.93 10.92
CA ASN A 187 17.79 -22.61 10.69
C ASN A 187 18.10 -22.75 9.21
N THR A 188 18.44 -21.66 8.57
CA THR A 188 18.86 -21.65 7.17
C THR A 188 20.28 -22.23 7.06
N ILE A 189 20.43 -23.29 6.26
CA ILE A 189 21.74 -23.92 5.99
C ILE A 189 22.55 -23.10 4.95
N THR A 190 21.90 -22.18 4.25
CA THR A 190 22.51 -21.40 3.17
C THR A 190 23.44 -20.33 3.74
N SER A 191 24.67 -20.23 3.23
CA SER A 191 25.62 -19.22 3.69
C SER A 191 25.17 -17.80 3.36
N VAL A 192 25.38 -16.86 4.27
CA VAL A 192 25.06 -15.44 4.08
C VAL A 192 25.68 -14.89 2.80
N LYS A 193 26.91 -15.30 2.46
CA LYS A 193 27.57 -14.90 1.21
C LYS A 193 26.77 -15.33 -0.03
N SER A 194 26.30 -16.58 -0.08
CA SER A 194 25.49 -17.07 -1.21
C SER A 194 24.14 -16.32 -1.29
N LEU A 195 23.52 -15.99 -0.16
CA LEU A 195 22.30 -15.21 -0.11
C LEU A 195 22.51 -13.78 -0.57
N CYS A 196 23.66 -13.17 -0.25
CA CYS A 196 24.04 -11.84 -0.73
C CYS A 196 24.14 -11.79 -2.27
N ASP A 197 24.74 -12.83 -2.87
CA ASP A 197 24.83 -12.91 -4.33
C ASP A 197 23.44 -13.07 -4.96
N ARG A 198 22.58 -13.91 -4.37
CA ARG A 198 21.18 -14.07 -4.82
C ARG A 198 20.34 -12.81 -4.64
N LEU A 199 20.57 -12.01 -3.61
CA LEU A 199 19.88 -10.73 -3.37
C LEU A 199 20.13 -9.73 -4.49
N LYS A 200 21.29 -9.81 -5.16
CA LYS A 200 21.68 -8.98 -6.30
C LYS A 200 21.26 -9.57 -7.65
N ASP A 201 20.60 -10.72 -7.67
CA ASP A 201 20.15 -11.37 -8.90
C ASP A 201 19.12 -10.49 -9.66
N SER A 202 19.15 -10.57 -10.98
CA SER A 202 18.18 -9.93 -11.85
C SER A 202 16.78 -10.57 -11.79
N ASN A 203 16.69 -11.79 -11.26
CA ASN A 203 15.43 -12.46 -10.97
C ASN A 203 14.88 -11.97 -9.64
N ASP A 204 13.79 -11.21 -9.68
CA ASP A 204 13.13 -10.63 -8.53
C ASP A 204 12.71 -11.65 -7.46
N GLU A 205 12.27 -12.84 -7.88
CA GLU A 205 11.86 -13.90 -6.96
C GLU A 205 13.06 -14.43 -6.15
N LEU A 206 14.20 -14.62 -6.80
CA LEU A 206 15.44 -15.02 -6.13
C LEU A 206 15.90 -13.95 -5.13
N ALA A 207 15.88 -12.68 -5.54
CA ALA A 207 16.33 -11.59 -4.73
C ALA A 207 15.44 -11.36 -3.49
N VAL A 208 14.12 -11.37 -3.65
CA VAL A 208 13.16 -11.23 -2.54
C VAL A 208 13.26 -12.43 -1.60
N SER A 209 13.30 -13.64 -2.14
CA SER A 209 13.46 -14.86 -1.33
C SER A 209 14.75 -14.85 -0.50
N ALA A 210 15.86 -14.40 -1.10
CA ALA A 210 17.13 -14.28 -0.38
C ALA A 210 17.04 -13.28 0.78
N ALA A 211 16.32 -12.17 0.64
CA ALA A 211 16.10 -11.20 1.71
C ALA A 211 15.34 -11.84 2.90
N TYR A 212 14.30 -12.63 2.64
CA TYR A 212 13.57 -13.35 3.69
C TYR A 212 14.43 -14.45 4.36
N GLU A 213 15.35 -15.05 3.64
CA GLU A 213 16.30 -16.00 4.22
C GLU A 213 17.36 -15.32 5.08
N LEU A 214 17.92 -14.20 4.64
CA LEU A 214 18.84 -13.36 5.42
C LEU A 214 18.21 -12.88 6.73
N ALA A 215 16.92 -12.59 6.73
CA ALA A 215 16.16 -12.16 7.91
C ALA A 215 16.22 -13.14 9.10
N LYS A 216 16.61 -14.40 8.87
CA LYS A 216 16.62 -15.47 9.88
C LYS A 216 17.87 -15.47 10.78
N SER A 217 18.91 -14.68 10.47
CA SER A 217 20.17 -14.62 11.25
C SER A 217 20.59 -13.18 11.51
N ASP A 218 21.34 -12.96 12.59
CA ASP A 218 21.84 -11.63 12.94
C ASP A 218 22.84 -11.12 11.89
N GLU A 219 23.76 -11.97 11.40
CA GLU A 219 24.68 -11.65 10.30
C GLU A 219 23.91 -11.24 9.02
N GLY A 220 22.79 -11.93 8.72
CA GLY A 220 21.94 -11.59 7.60
C GLY A 220 21.22 -10.25 7.78
N VAL A 221 20.77 -9.93 8.99
CA VAL A 221 20.15 -8.63 9.32
C VAL A 221 21.18 -7.50 9.21
N GLU A 222 22.42 -7.68 9.68
CA GLU A 222 23.50 -6.69 9.52
C GLU A 222 23.73 -6.37 8.04
N LEU A 223 23.81 -7.39 7.19
CA LEU A 223 23.94 -7.20 5.75
C LEU A 223 22.74 -6.49 5.13
N LEU A 224 21.52 -6.84 5.56
CA LEU A 224 20.30 -6.17 5.08
C LEU A 224 20.30 -4.68 5.47
N ILE A 225 20.76 -4.31 6.66
CA ILE A 225 20.90 -2.91 7.11
C ILE A 225 21.94 -2.15 6.27
N GLU A 226 23.07 -2.78 5.97
CA GLU A 226 24.09 -2.18 5.09
C GLU A 226 23.48 -1.85 3.71
N ILE A 227 22.81 -2.82 3.11
CA ILE A 227 22.16 -2.65 1.81
C ILE A 227 21.00 -1.64 1.87
N PHE A 228 20.22 -1.62 2.93
CA PHE A 228 19.13 -0.67 3.14
C PHE A 228 19.63 0.79 3.23
N ASN A 229 20.85 1.01 3.69
CA ASN A 229 21.51 2.32 3.73
C ASN A 229 22.25 2.69 2.43
N SER A 230 22.36 1.78 1.46
CA SER A 230 23.04 2.04 0.18
C SER A 230 22.27 3.02 -0.72
N ASP A 231 22.91 3.48 -1.79
CA ASP A 231 22.26 4.35 -2.79
C ASP A 231 21.47 3.58 -3.85
N ASP A 232 21.58 2.26 -3.91
CA ASP A 232 20.82 1.43 -4.83
C ASP A 232 19.36 1.28 -4.37
N THR A 233 18.47 1.98 -5.05
CA THR A 233 17.03 2.00 -4.72
C THR A 233 16.39 0.62 -4.82
N ASN A 234 16.82 -0.23 -5.77
CA ASN A 234 16.26 -1.56 -5.95
C ASN A 234 16.67 -2.48 -4.81
N LEU A 235 17.97 -2.48 -4.48
CA LEU A 235 18.49 -3.28 -3.37
C LEU A 235 17.94 -2.82 -2.02
N ARG A 236 17.79 -1.50 -1.82
CA ARG A 236 17.12 -0.97 -0.60
C ARG A 236 15.71 -1.51 -0.43
N SER A 237 14.92 -1.51 -1.50
CA SER A 237 13.54 -2.00 -1.45
C SER A 237 13.49 -3.50 -1.11
N ILE A 238 14.41 -4.28 -1.63
CA ILE A 238 14.50 -5.72 -1.32
C ILE A 238 14.95 -5.92 0.14
N ALA A 239 15.95 -5.15 0.59
CA ALA A 239 16.41 -5.21 1.98
C ALA A 239 15.30 -4.85 2.97
N ALA A 240 14.43 -3.88 2.63
CA ALA A 240 13.28 -3.53 3.45
C ALA A 240 12.32 -4.71 3.67
N TYR A 241 12.10 -5.56 2.67
CA TYR A 241 11.31 -6.80 2.85
C TYR A 241 11.97 -7.76 3.84
N GLY A 242 13.29 -7.93 3.75
CA GLY A 242 14.03 -8.77 4.68
C GLY A 242 13.99 -8.23 6.11
N LEU A 243 14.19 -6.91 6.28
CA LEU A 243 14.14 -6.26 7.61
C LEU A 243 12.74 -6.37 8.24
N ARG A 244 11.69 -6.22 7.44
CA ARG A 244 10.32 -6.46 7.90
C ARG A 244 10.13 -7.92 8.35
N ALA A 245 10.62 -8.89 7.57
CA ALA A 245 10.54 -10.32 7.91
C ALA A 245 11.37 -10.67 9.16
N ALA A 246 12.51 -10.00 9.39
CA ALA A 246 13.31 -10.14 10.61
C ALA A 246 12.55 -9.67 11.87
N GLY A 247 11.59 -8.77 11.71
CA GLY A 247 10.74 -8.31 12.80
C GLY A 247 11.56 -7.76 13.96
N GLN A 248 11.37 -8.28 15.16
CA GLN A 248 12.03 -7.82 16.37
C GLN A 248 13.56 -7.84 16.28
N ARG A 249 14.14 -8.80 15.53
CA ARG A 249 15.61 -8.91 15.37
C ARG A 249 16.24 -7.70 14.67
N SER A 250 15.48 -6.96 13.85
CA SER A 250 15.97 -5.78 13.14
C SER A 250 15.87 -4.48 13.95
N LEU A 251 15.17 -4.46 15.09
CA LEU A 251 14.83 -3.21 15.79
C LEU A 251 16.06 -2.48 16.33
N ASP A 252 17.02 -3.20 16.93
CA ASP A 252 18.23 -2.59 17.49
C ASP A 252 19.09 -1.93 16.40
N TYR A 253 19.02 -2.43 15.17
CA TYR A 253 19.70 -1.86 14.01
C TYR A 253 18.95 -0.69 13.39
N LEU A 254 17.61 -0.70 13.44
CA LEU A 254 16.76 0.36 12.90
C LEU A 254 16.66 1.58 13.84
N ALA A 255 16.67 1.36 15.15
CA ALA A 255 16.51 2.42 16.16
C ALA A 255 17.46 3.61 15.96
N PRO A 256 18.78 3.44 15.74
CA PRO A 256 19.71 4.56 15.54
C PRO A 256 19.48 5.34 14.25
N LEU A 257 18.66 4.82 13.34
CA LEU A 257 18.39 5.43 12.02
C LEU A 257 17.20 6.39 12.04
N ILE A 258 16.38 6.38 13.10
CA ILE A 258 15.20 7.26 13.23
C ILE A 258 15.62 8.73 13.44
N ASP A 259 16.75 8.97 14.12
CA ASP A 259 17.23 10.31 14.46
C ASP A 259 18.25 10.86 13.43
N LYS A 260 18.28 10.33 12.22
CA LYS A 260 19.20 10.84 11.18
C LYS A 260 18.68 12.12 10.54
N GLU A 261 19.61 12.94 10.00
CA GLU A 261 19.27 14.21 9.37
C GLU A 261 18.52 14.08 8.02
N ASP A 262 18.67 12.93 7.33
CA ASP A 262 18.04 12.70 6.03
C ASP A 262 16.57 12.25 6.19
N PRO A 263 15.59 13.13 5.89
CA PRO A 263 14.18 12.80 6.06
C PRO A 263 13.71 11.61 5.23
N GLN A 264 14.35 11.35 4.07
CA GLN A 264 14.00 10.22 3.21
C GLN A 264 14.44 8.90 3.85
N LYS A 265 15.61 8.89 4.50
CA LYS A 265 16.09 7.71 5.24
C LYS A 265 15.21 7.44 6.46
N VAL A 266 14.90 8.49 7.22
CA VAL A 266 14.00 8.39 8.38
C VAL A 266 12.64 7.85 7.98
N ALA A 267 12.02 8.38 6.93
CA ALA A 267 10.72 7.92 6.44
C ALA A 267 10.74 6.43 6.05
N ARG A 268 11.80 5.96 5.38
CA ARG A 268 11.94 4.52 5.02
C ARG A 268 12.09 3.62 6.24
N VAL A 269 12.85 4.06 7.25
CA VAL A 269 12.96 3.33 8.52
C VAL A 269 11.60 3.19 9.20
N ILE A 270 10.86 4.29 9.28
CA ILE A 270 9.53 4.32 9.89
C ILE A 270 8.53 3.45 9.10
N ASP A 271 8.61 3.43 7.77
CA ASP A 271 7.81 2.54 6.91
C ASP A 271 8.04 1.06 7.27
N VAL A 272 9.31 0.65 7.39
CA VAL A 272 9.67 -0.71 7.82
C VAL A 272 9.14 -1.01 9.23
N LEU A 273 9.25 -0.07 10.18
CA LEU A 273 8.71 -0.26 11.54
C LEU A 273 7.19 -0.42 11.53
N GLY A 274 6.48 0.37 10.73
CA GLY A 274 5.04 0.22 10.53
C GLY A 274 4.66 -1.14 9.95
N ASP A 275 5.45 -1.63 8.98
CA ASP A 275 5.25 -2.95 8.39
C ASP A 275 5.55 -4.10 9.37
N ILE A 276 6.52 -3.95 10.28
CA ILE A 276 6.77 -4.87 11.40
C ILE A 276 5.55 -4.88 12.34
N GLY A 277 4.97 -3.71 12.58
CA GLY A 277 3.78 -3.56 13.41
C GLY A 277 4.04 -3.75 14.91
N PRO A 278 3.15 -4.45 15.67
CA PRO A 278 3.24 -4.53 17.13
C PRO A 278 4.57 -5.00 17.72
N PRO A 279 5.38 -5.87 17.09
CA PRO A 279 6.73 -6.18 17.57
C PRO A 279 7.66 -4.98 17.69
N ALA A 280 7.39 -3.87 16.97
CA ALA A 280 8.15 -2.63 17.03
C ALA A 280 7.71 -1.68 18.17
N ASP A 281 6.92 -2.15 19.13
CA ASP A 281 6.37 -1.35 20.24
C ASP A 281 7.45 -0.61 21.06
N SER A 282 8.63 -1.19 21.21
CA SER A 282 9.77 -0.52 21.87
C SER A 282 10.25 0.76 21.17
N LEU A 283 9.91 0.95 19.90
CA LEU A 283 10.26 2.12 19.10
C LEU A 283 9.04 3.03 18.83
N LEU A 284 7.91 2.81 19.50
CA LEU A 284 6.70 3.60 19.31
C LEU A 284 6.91 5.07 19.69
N GLU A 285 7.55 5.38 20.81
CA GLU A 285 7.76 6.77 21.25
C GLU A 285 8.63 7.60 20.28
N PRO A 286 9.77 7.10 19.74
CA PRO A 286 10.48 7.77 18.65
C PRO A 286 9.59 8.01 17.40
N VAL A 287 8.72 7.06 17.04
CA VAL A 287 7.82 7.21 15.89
C VAL A 287 6.73 8.25 16.17
N ILE A 288 6.17 8.30 17.39
CA ILE A 288 5.22 9.34 17.81
C ILE A 288 5.88 10.73 17.68
N LYS A 289 7.12 10.89 18.13
CA LYS A 289 7.88 12.14 17.99
C LYS A 289 8.08 12.52 16.51
N ALA A 290 8.37 11.55 15.66
CA ALA A 290 8.55 11.77 14.22
C ALA A 290 7.27 12.25 13.51
N ALA A 291 6.08 11.97 14.07
CA ALA A 291 4.81 12.47 13.55
C ALA A 291 4.68 14.01 13.60
N SER A 292 5.53 14.70 14.39
CA SER A 292 5.63 16.17 14.45
C SER A 292 6.79 16.73 13.62
N SER A 293 7.41 15.94 12.74
CA SER A 293 8.55 16.39 11.93
C SER A 293 8.18 17.57 11.02
N GLN A 294 9.14 18.47 10.80
CA GLN A 294 9.01 19.52 9.78
C GLN A 294 8.89 18.94 8.36
N SER A 295 9.46 17.75 8.13
CA SER A 295 9.38 17.06 6.85
C SER A 295 8.03 16.38 6.69
N VAL A 296 7.26 16.77 5.69
CA VAL A 296 5.97 16.15 5.38
C VAL A 296 6.09 14.66 5.07
N VAL A 297 7.18 14.25 4.43
CA VAL A 297 7.38 12.84 4.13
C VAL A 297 7.54 12.00 5.41
N VAL A 298 8.26 12.51 6.40
CA VAL A 298 8.39 11.83 7.70
C VAL A 298 7.04 11.78 8.41
N ARG A 299 6.28 12.89 8.44
CA ARG A 299 4.95 12.90 9.07
C ARG A 299 4.00 11.87 8.44
N ARG A 300 3.99 11.74 7.09
CA ARG A 300 3.14 10.76 6.38
C ARG A 300 3.36 9.36 6.89
N TYR A 301 4.62 8.91 6.94
CA TYR A 301 4.96 7.55 7.39
C TYR A 301 4.80 7.38 8.90
N ALA A 302 5.20 8.37 9.70
CA ALA A 302 5.09 8.28 11.15
C ALA A 302 3.64 8.16 11.62
N VAL A 303 2.74 8.98 11.07
CA VAL A 303 1.32 8.94 11.42
C VAL A 303 0.68 7.60 11.02
N GLU A 304 1.08 6.98 9.92
CA GLU A 304 0.60 5.63 9.55
C GLU A 304 1.17 4.56 10.47
N ALA A 305 2.48 4.61 10.73
CA ALA A 305 3.19 3.62 11.52
C ALA A 305 2.70 3.56 12.99
N VAL A 306 2.37 4.70 13.62
CA VAL A 306 1.86 4.69 15.01
C VAL A 306 0.59 3.87 15.14
N GLY A 307 -0.33 3.94 14.16
CA GLY A 307 -1.55 3.13 14.14
C GLY A 307 -1.27 1.64 14.01
N LEU A 308 -0.27 1.27 13.21
CA LEU A 308 0.10 -0.12 12.96
C LEU A 308 0.87 -0.74 14.14
N ILE A 309 1.77 0.03 14.77
CA ILE A 309 2.59 -0.44 15.89
C ILE A 309 1.75 -0.58 17.17
N ALA A 310 0.90 0.41 17.47
CA ALA A 310 0.15 0.46 18.71
C ALA A 310 -1.11 -0.43 18.76
N GLN A 311 -1.40 -1.21 17.71
CA GLN A 311 -2.62 -2.03 17.61
C GLN A 311 -2.88 -2.93 18.84
N GLN A 312 -1.83 -3.50 19.43
CA GLN A 312 -1.95 -4.44 20.54
C GLN A 312 -1.84 -3.77 21.91
N GLN A 313 -1.61 -2.46 21.98
CA GLN A 313 -1.64 -1.76 23.25
C GLN A 313 -3.04 -1.77 23.87
N VAL A 314 -3.12 -1.98 25.17
CA VAL A 314 -4.38 -1.95 25.93
C VAL A 314 -4.89 -0.51 26.03
N LYS A 315 -3.96 0.46 26.17
CA LYS A 315 -4.26 1.89 26.30
C LYS A 315 -3.20 2.71 25.57
N CYS A 316 -3.63 3.64 24.76
CA CYS A 316 -2.73 4.57 24.07
C CYS A 316 -2.27 5.71 24.99
N SER A 317 -1.04 6.18 24.77
CA SER A 317 -0.50 7.32 25.52
C SER A 317 -1.18 8.63 25.12
N ARG A 318 -1.18 9.61 26.02
CA ARG A 318 -1.71 10.94 25.73
C ARG A 318 -0.98 11.59 24.54
N ALA A 319 0.34 11.40 24.47
CA ALA A 319 1.16 11.92 23.37
C ALA A 319 0.72 11.34 22.01
N LEU A 320 0.43 10.03 21.93
CA LEU A 320 -0.08 9.42 20.71
C LEU A 320 -1.42 10.03 20.29
N ILE A 321 -2.36 10.19 21.25
CA ILE A 321 -3.68 10.77 20.96
C ILE A 321 -3.52 12.21 20.41
N GLU A 322 -2.70 13.04 21.05
CA GLU A 322 -2.42 14.42 20.61
C GLU A 322 -1.80 14.47 19.20
N GLN A 323 -0.92 13.54 18.87
CA GLN A 323 -0.37 13.47 17.51
C GLN A 323 -1.44 13.10 16.47
N LEU A 324 -2.38 12.23 16.80
CA LEU A 324 -3.49 11.89 15.91
C LEU A 324 -4.48 13.06 15.77
N GLU A 325 -4.78 13.79 16.87
CA GLU A 325 -5.58 15.03 16.84
C GLU A 325 -4.96 16.08 15.90
N ASN A 326 -3.62 16.23 15.94
CA ASN A 326 -2.87 17.14 15.06
C ASN A 326 -2.86 16.62 13.61
N ALA A 327 -2.67 15.34 13.40
CA ALA A 327 -2.65 14.72 12.08
C ALA A 327 -3.96 14.92 11.31
N LEU A 328 -5.11 14.91 12.00
CA LEU A 328 -6.41 15.18 11.36
C LEU A 328 -6.53 16.61 10.80
N LYS A 329 -5.69 17.53 11.25
CA LYS A 329 -5.68 18.94 10.86
C LYS A 329 -4.45 19.34 10.03
N ASP A 330 -3.59 18.39 9.68
CA ASP A 330 -2.37 18.66 8.91
C ASP A 330 -2.70 19.29 7.56
N GLU A 331 -1.85 20.17 7.09
CA GLU A 331 -1.97 20.80 5.77
C GLU A 331 -1.94 19.75 4.63
N ASP A 332 -1.23 18.66 4.83
CA ASP A 332 -1.06 17.58 3.85
C ASP A 332 -2.20 16.55 3.94
N ALA A 333 -2.89 16.34 2.84
CA ALA A 333 -4.02 15.42 2.79
C ALA A 333 -3.66 13.95 3.07
N ILE A 334 -2.41 13.55 2.77
CA ILE A 334 -1.95 12.18 3.05
C ILE A 334 -1.73 12.01 4.56
N VAL A 335 -1.22 13.01 5.25
CA VAL A 335 -1.10 12.99 6.72
C VAL A 335 -2.49 12.90 7.36
N ARG A 336 -3.47 13.70 6.90
CA ARG A 336 -4.86 13.62 7.40
C ARG A 336 -5.48 12.24 7.14
N ARG A 337 -5.27 11.69 5.94
CA ARG A 337 -5.70 10.33 5.58
C ARG A 337 -5.12 9.29 6.54
N ASN A 338 -3.80 9.34 6.78
CA ASN A 338 -3.09 8.42 7.64
C ASN A 338 -3.48 8.60 9.12
N GLY A 339 -3.80 9.83 9.56
CA GLY A 339 -4.38 10.10 10.87
C GLY A 339 -5.72 9.37 11.06
N ALA A 340 -6.63 9.53 10.11
CA ALA A 340 -7.91 8.84 10.14
C ALA A 340 -7.75 7.30 10.04
N PHE A 341 -6.81 6.80 9.22
CA PHE A 341 -6.47 5.38 9.14
C PHE A 341 -5.98 4.84 10.49
N SER A 342 -5.04 5.52 11.13
CA SER A 342 -4.47 5.10 12.43
C SER A 342 -5.52 5.11 13.54
N ILE A 343 -6.39 6.11 13.55
CA ILE A 343 -7.54 6.13 14.48
C ILE A 343 -8.46 4.93 14.22
N ALA A 344 -8.73 4.60 12.95
CA ALA A 344 -9.52 3.42 12.61
C ALA A 344 -8.86 2.10 13.05
N GLN A 345 -7.51 2.01 13.05
CA GLN A 345 -6.79 0.84 13.56
C GLN A 345 -6.85 0.73 15.09
N LEU A 346 -6.84 1.85 15.81
CA LEU A 346 -6.78 1.89 17.27
C LEU A 346 -8.17 1.88 17.93
N GLY A 347 -9.20 2.35 17.22
CA GLY A 347 -10.58 2.36 17.69
C GLY A 347 -10.80 3.23 18.92
N ASP A 348 -11.58 2.71 19.86
CA ASP A 348 -11.97 3.39 21.10
C ASP A 348 -10.81 3.82 22.00
N LYS A 349 -9.65 3.16 21.89
CA LYS A 349 -8.42 3.46 22.68
C LYS A 349 -7.89 4.89 22.49
N VAL A 350 -8.27 5.54 21.39
CA VAL A 350 -7.87 6.92 21.07
C VAL A 350 -9.07 7.88 20.99
N CYS A 351 -10.22 7.45 21.49
CA CYS A 351 -11.43 8.27 21.49
C CYS A 351 -11.25 9.48 22.39
N SER A 352 -11.30 10.67 21.82
CA SER A 352 -11.37 11.97 22.50
C SER A 352 -12.37 12.86 21.77
N GLU A 353 -12.86 13.92 22.42
CA GLU A 353 -13.74 14.89 21.76
C GLU A 353 -13.05 15.54 20.55
N LEU A 354 -11.75 15.85 20.64
CA LEU A 354 -10.99 16.46 19.56
C LEU A 354 -10.78 15.50 18.39
N VAL A 355 -10.59 14.21 18.65
CA VAL A 355 -10.55 13.17 17.60
C VAL A 355 -11.89 13.08 16.88
N VAL A 356 -13.00 13.05 17.65
CA VAL A 356 -14.35 12.98 17.07
C VAL A 356 -14.65 14.22 16.23
N ASP A 357 -14.31 15.42 16.73
CA ASP A 357 -14.51 16.69 16.01
C ASP A 357 -13.70 16.71 14.71
N GLY A 358 -12.41 16.37 14.75
CA GLY A 358 -11.55 16.36 13.58
C GLY A 358 -12.00 15.37 12.51
N LEU A 359 -12.47 14.18 12.91
CA LEU A 359 -13.01 13.19 11.96
C LEU A 359 -14.32 13.67 11.32
N ILE A 360 -15.21 14.32 12.10
CA ILE A 360 -16.45 14.90 11.56
C ILE A 360 -16.14 16.02 10.56
N GLU A 361 -15.18 16.89 10.86
CA GLU A 361 -14.71 17.93 9.95
C GLU A 361 -14.15 17.30 8.65
N ASN A 362 -13.36 16.26 8.76
CA ASN A 362 -12.76 15.55 7.65
C ASN A 362 -13.76 14.79 6.76
N LEU A 363 -15.03 14.63 7.15
CA LEU A 363 -16.09 14.18 6.24
C LEU A 363 -16.35 15.17 5.09
N GLN A 364 -15.92 16.43 5.21
CA GLN A 364 -16.02 17.44 4.17
C GLN A 364 -14.68 17.67 3.43
N ASP A 365 -13.65 16.87 3.72
CA ASP A 365 -12.35 17.00 3.07
C ASP A 365 -12.48 16.83 1.55
N TRP A 366 -11.74 17.63 0.80
CA TRP A 366 -11.69 17.52 -0.67
C TRP A 366 -11.14 16.15 -1.11
N HIS A 367 -10.26 15.54 -0.32
CA HIS A 367 -9.61 14.28 -0.60
C HIS A 367 -10.48 13.09 -0.21
N HIS A 368 -10.93 12.32 -1.19
CA HIS A 368 -11.89 11.23 -0.98
C HIS A 368 -11.42 10.14 -0.01
N HIS A 369 -10.11 9.84 0.04
CA HIS A 369 -9.58 8.87 1.00
C HIS A 369 -9.58 9.40 2.44
N VAL A 370 -9.42 10.72 2.66
CA VAL A 370 -9.60 11.31 3.99
C VAL A 370 -11.02 11.09 4.45
N ARG A 371 -12.03 11.39 3.59
CA ARG A 371 -13.44 11.15 3.92
C ARG A 371 -13.73 9.68 4.22
N GLY A 372 -13.20 8.77 3.37
CA GLY A 372 -13.41 7.33 3.52
C GLY A 372 -12.86 6.78 4.84
N TRP A 373 -11.62 7.11 5.19
CA TRP A 373 -11.02 6.66 6.44
C TRP A 373 -11.64 7.35 7.66
N SER A 374 -12.11 8.60 7.54
CA SER A 374 -12.83 9.28 8.62
C SER A 374 -14.16 8.59 8.95
N ILE A 375 -14.90 8.12 7.95
CA ILE A 375 -16.12 7.32 8.19
C ILE A 375 -15.78 6.03 8.92
N GLU A 376 -14.76 5.33 8.46
CA GLU A 376 -14.30 4.07 9.06
C GLU A 376 -13.85 4.27 10.51
N ALA A 377 -13.09 5.34 10.78
CA ALA A 377 -12.67 5.69 12.12
C ALA A 377 -13.86 6.00 13.04
N LEU A 378 -14.79 6.84 12.59
CA LEU A 378 -15.99 7.22 13.36
C LEU A 378 -16.82 6.00 13.78
N GLN A 379 -16.87 4.95 12.95
CA GLN A 379 -17.59 3.70 13.26
C GLN A 379 -16.91 2.89 14.37
N ARG A 380 -15.57 3.02 14.52
CA ARG A 380 -14.76 2.20 15.43
C ARG A 380 -14.44 2.85 16.77
N LEU A 381 -14.82 4.12 16.96
CA LEU A 381 -14.56 4.84 18.19
C LEU A 381 -15.48 4.44 19.37
N GLU A 382 -16.49 3.59 19.15
CA GLU A 382 -17.52 3.22 20.14
C GLU A 382 -18.18 4.44 20.81
N ASN A 383 -18.30 5.55 20.06
CA ASN A 383 -18.83 6.83 20.51
C ASN A 383 -20.15 7.13 19.79
N GLU A 384 -21.21 7.43 20.55
CA GLU A 384 -22.55 7.66 20.00
C GLU A 384 -22.59 8.85 19.03
N ARG A 385 -21.89 9.95 19.32
CA ARG A 385 -21.83 11.15 18.49
C ARG A 385 -21.09 10.84 17.17
N ALA A 386 -19.99 10.09 17.24
CA ALA A 386 -19.21 9.64 16.10
C ALA A 386 -20.08 8.76 15.17
N LEU A 387 -20.79 7.79 15.72
CA LEU A 387 -21.66 6.89 14.96
C LEU A 387 -22.82 7.65 14.29
N LYS A 388 -23.46 8.57 15.00
CA LYS A 388 -24.51 9.43 14.43
C LYS A 388 -24.02 10.27 13.26
N ALA A 389 -22.80 10.82 13.36
CA ALA A 389 -22.19 11.60 12.29
C ALA A 389 -21.89 10.72 11.05
N ALA A 390 -21.34 9.53 11.24
CA ALA A 390 -21.09 8.57 10.15
C ALA A 390 -22.39 8.15 9.45
N ILE A 391 -23.44 7.80 10.19
CA ILE A 391 -24.74 7.44 9.64
C ILE A 391 -25.35 8.61 8.86
N LYS A 392 -25.32 9.82 9.42
CA LYS A 392 -25.82 11.03 8.74
C LYS A 392 -25.11 11.27 7.42
N TYR A 393 -23.79 11.17 7.40
CA TYR A 393 -22.99 11.34 6.19
C TYR A 393 -23.32 10.27 5.14
N LEU A 394 -23.35 8.98 5.50
CA LEU A 394 -23.68 7.89 4.61
C LEU A 394 -25.10 8.01 4.03
N ASN A 395 -26.08 8.44 4.84
CA ASN A 395 -27.43 8.70 4.38
C ASN A 395 -27.52 9.85 3.38
N HIS A 396 -26.71 10.88 3.56
CA HIS A 396 -26.62 12.02 2.66
C HIS A 396 -25.96 11.61 1.33
N THR A 397 -24.79 10.96 1.40
CA THR A 397 -23.97 10.65 0.22
C THR A 397 -24.49 9.51 -0.62
N ARG A 398 -25.35 8.62 -0.10
CA ARG A 398 -25.94 7.51 -0.89
C ARG A 398 -26.75 7.97 -2.12
N TRP A 399 -27.22 9.22 -2.10
CA TRP A 399 -27.97 9.82 -3.19
C TRP A 399 -27.13 10.77 -4.05
N ASP A 400 -25.90 11.09 -3.63
CA ASP A 400 -24.99 11.80 -4.49
C ASP A 400 -24.68 10.93 -5.70
N ALA A 401 -25.02 11.42 -6.88
CA ALA A 401 -24.47 10.87 -8.09
C ALA A 401 -22.94 10.93 -7.92
N TYR A 402 -22.30 9.78 -7.82
CA TYR A 402 -20.84 9.69 -7.90
C TYR A 402 -20.36 10.63 -9.01
N PRO A 403 -19.32 11.43 -8.80
CA PRO A 403 -18.77 12.24 -9.87
C PRO A 403 -18.58 11.33 -11.07
N LYS A 404 -19.08 11.75 -12.21
CA LYS A 404 -19.09 10.97 -13.45
C LYS A 404 -17.70 10.39 -13.69
N SER A 405 -17.65 9.17 -14.17
CA SER A 405 -16.44 8.34 -14.25
C SER A 405 -15.15 9.02 -14.81
N GLY A 406 -15.30 10.14 -15.53
CA GLY A 406 -14.18 10.96 -16.01
C GLY A 406 -13.44 11.75 -14.92
N ASP A 407 -14.13 12.29 -13.94
CA ASP A 407 -13.51 13.06 -12.85
C ASP A 407 -12.64 12.16 -11.97
N ARG A 408 -13.06 10.91 -11.80
CA ARG A 408 -12.37 9.94 -10.97
C ARG A 408 -11.01 9.54 -11.55
N THR A 409 -10.92 9.34 -12.86
CA THR A 409 -9.68 8.89 -13.51
C THR A 409 -8.59 9.95 -13.43
N VAL A 410 -8.94 11.22 -13.64
CA VAL A 410 -7.96 12.32 -13.58
C VAL A 410 -7.58 12.63 -12.15
N THR A 411 -8.53 12.65 -11.22
CA THR A 411 -8.25 12.87 -9.80
C THR A 411 -7.36 11.76 -9.26
N ASP A 412 -7.65 10.49 -9.54
CA ASP A 412 -6.83 9.36 -9.11
C ASP A 412 -5.41 9.39 -9.72
N GLN A 413 -5.26 9.79 -10.98
CA GLN A 413 -3.96 9.94 -11.61
C GLN A 413 -3.14 11.09 -11.00
N VAL A 414 -3.75 12.24 -10.75
CA VAL A 414 -3.10 13.38 -10.10
C VAL A 414 -2.72 13.04 -8.66
N MET A 415 -3.56 12.31 -7.95
CA MET A 415 -3.33 11.91 -6.57
C MET A 415 -2.16 10.92 -6.40
N ARG A 416 -1.97 10.01 -7.37
CA ARG A 416 -0.78 9.13 -7.41
C ARG A 416 0.51 9.90 -7.59
N LEU A 417 0.46 11.10 -8.20
CA LEU A 417 1.62 11.98 -8.36
C LEU A 417 2.03 12.71 -7.08
N GLU A 418 1.13 12.79 -6.09
CA GLU A 418 1.38 13.47 -4.81
C GLU A 418 2.01 12.54 -3.76
N ASP A 419 2.18 11.24 -4.06
CA ASP A 419 2.84 10.27 -3.18
C ASP A 419 4.15 9.75 -3.83
N PRO A 420 5.24 10.53 -3.83
CA PRO A 420 6.48 10.19 -4.53
C PRO A 420 7.34 9.14 -3.80
N VAL A 421 6.88 8.58 -2.69
CA VAL A 421 7.72 7.80 -1.76
C VAL A 421 7.44 6.30 -1.79
N ARG A 422 6.39 5.86 -2.47
CA ARG A 422 6.12 4.42 -2.67
C ARG A 422 6.77 3.88 -3.90
#